data_aadffe5f4d3316d7b8799f1672a14284
#
_entry.id   aadffe5f4d3316d7b8799f1672a14284
#
_cell.length_a   1.000
_cell.length_b   1.000
_cell.length_c   1.000
_cell.angle_alpha   90.00
_cell.angle_beta   90.00
_cell.angle_gamma   90.00
#
_symmetry.space_group_name_H-M   'P 1'
#
loop_
_entity.id
_entity.type
_entity.pdbx_description
1 polymer ?
#
loop_
_entity_poly.entity_id
_entity_poly.type
_entity_poly.pdbx_seq_one_letter_code
_entity_poly.pdbx_strand_id
1 'polypeptide(L)'
;MARKMKSMDGNNAAAHVSYAFSEVAAIYPITPSSPMADLVDQWSANGLKNIFGSQVKVVEMQSEAGAAGAVHGSLGAGALTTTYTASQGLLLMIPNMYKIAAEQLPCVFHVSARTVSTHALNIFGDHSDVMACRQTGFAMLCEGNVQEVMDLSPVAHLAALSGKVPFINFFDGFRTSHEIQKIAVWDYKDLADMCDMDAVKAFREHALNPEHPAMRGSHENGDTFFQHREACNQYYDALPEVVEKYMGKINEKLGTDYKLFNYYGAPDADRVIIAMGSICDVAEEVIDYLNAHGEKVGLIKVRLYRPFKAERLIEAIPATAKKIAVLDRTKEPGAQGEPLYLDVVTALANAGITDKTVIGGRYGLGSKDTPPASVFAVYTELAKAEPKRQFTIGIVDDVTNLSLCLLYTSPSPRD
;
A
#
# COMPACT_ATOMS: atom_id res chain seq x y z
N MET A 1 21.66 -8.84 17.23
CA MET A 1 22.56 -7.65 17.11
C MET A 1 21.72 -6.46 16.68
N ALA A 2 22.12 -5.23 17.09
CA ALA A 2 21.42 -4.03 16.59
C ALA A 2 21.61 -3.91 15.07
N ARG A 3 20.53 -3.62 14.34
CA ARG A 3 20.57 -3.38 12.89
C ARG A 3 21.46 -2.17 12.57
N LYS A 4 22.07 -2.21 11.39
CA LYS A 4 22.85 -1.08 10.88
C LYS A 4 21.92 0.08 10.57
N MET A 5 22.25 1.28 11.06
CA MET A 5 21.53 2.51 10.74
C MET A 5 22.10 3.15 9.47
N LYS A 6 21.21 3.59 8.58
CA LYS A 6 21.57 4.37 7.38
C LYS A 6 20.55 5.50 7.17
N SER A 7 21.01 6.61 6.62
CA SER A 7 20.13 7.67 6.10
C SER A 7 19.78 7.35 4.65
N MET A 8 18.48 7.25 4.35
CA MET A 8 17.97 6.96 3.01
C MET A 8 16.52 7.41 2.89
N ASP A 9 16.02 7.46 1.67
CA ASP A 9 14.61 7.72 1.38
C ASP A 9 13.81 6.42 1.17
N GLY A 10 12.50 6.56 0.98
CA GLY A 10 11.60 5.43 0.78
C GLY A 10 11.89 4.64 -0.49
N ASN A 11 12.27 5.31 -1.58
CA ASN A 11 12.68 4.63 -2.81
C ASN A 11 13.91 3.74 -2.59
N ASN A 12 14.91 4.25 -1.86
CA ASN A 12 16.10 3.47 -1.55
C ASN A 12 15.78 2.28 -0.64
N ALA A 13 14.89 2.48 0.35
CA ALA A 13 14.44 1.40 1.24
C ALA A 13 13.72 0.29 0.46
N ALA A 14 12.79 0.63 -0.42
CA ALA A 14 12.08 -0.33 -1.28
C ALA A 14 13.03 -1.03 -2.26
N ALA A 15 13.93 -0.29 -2.91
CA ALA A 15 14.93 -0.85 -3.81
C ALA A 15 15.85 -1.85 -3.09
N HIS A 16 16.30 -1.53 -1.87
CA HIS A 16 17.15 -2.43 -1.07
C HIS A 16 16.48 -3.77 -0.81
N VAL A 17 15.21 -3.76 -0.44
CA VAL A 17 14.44 -4.98 -0.17
C VAL A 17 14.13 -5.73 -1.45
N SER A 18 13.63 -5.05 -2.48
CA SER A 18 13.26 -5.69 -3.74
C SER A 18 14.45 -6.35 -4.43
N TYR A 19 15.64 -5.75 -4.35
CA TYR A 19 16.87 -6.34 -4.87
C TYR A 19 17.18 -7.69 -4.21
N ALA A 20 16.96 -7.78 -2.90
CA ALA A 20 17.22 -9.02 -2.17
C ALA A 20 16.37 -10.20 -2.67
N PHE A 21 15.11 -9.96 -3.03
CA PHE A 21 14.14 -10.99 -3.39
C PHE A 21 13.92 -11.18 -4.90
N SER A 22 14.62 -10.44 -5.75
CA SER A 22 14.39 -10.48 -7.20
C SER A 22 15.58 -11.03 -7.97
N GLU A 23 15.31 -11.75 -9.04
CA GLU A 23 16.28 -12.23 -10.03
C GLU A 23 16.26 -11.35 -11.28
N VAL A 24 15.09 -10.75 -11.57
CA VAL A 24 14.89 -9.85 -12.70
C VAL A 24 14.15 -8.59 -12.23
N ALA A 25 14.55 -7.44 -12.72
CA ALA A 25 13.80 -6.19 -12.63
C ALA A 25 13.49 -5.72 -14.07
N ALA A 26 12.22 -5.75 -14.45
CA ALA A 26 11.79 -5.22 -15.75
C ALA A 26 11.24 -3.81 -15.52
N ILE A 27 11.86 -2.81 -16.13
CA ILE A 27 11.66 -1.41 -15.77
C ILE A 27 11.28 -0.55 -17.00
N TYR A 28 10.55 0.50 -16.72
CA TYR A 28 10.45 1.71 -17.54
C TYR A 28 10.29 2.88 -16.56
N PRO A 29 11.37 3.66 -16.33
CA PRO A 29 11.41 4.63 -15.24
C PRO A 29 10.35 5.72 -15.36
N ILE A 30 9.65 6.00 -14.27
CA ILE A 30 8.68 7.09 -14.14
C ILE A 30 8.81 7.76 -12.77
N THR A 31 8.83 9.09 -12.74
CA THR A 31 8.83 9.89 -11.49
C THR A 31 7.51 9.68 -10.70
N PRO A 32 7.54 9.45 -9.36
CA PRO A 32 8.71 9.50 -8.46
C PRO A 32 9.38 8.14 -8.19
N SER A 33 9.05 7.09 -8.92
CA SER A 33 9.58 5.73 -8.71
C SER A 33 10.94 5.46 -9.37
N SER A 34 11.38 6.34 -10.31
CA SER A 34 12.62 6.16 -11.07
C SER A 34 13.87 5.84 -10.22
N PRO A 35 14.09 6.48 -9.05
CA PRO A 35 15.27 6.19 -8.23
C PRO A 35 15.37 4.72 -7.78
N MET A 36 14.26 4.00 -7.64
CA MET A 36 14.31 2.56 -7.33
C MET A 36 14.98 1.77 -8.45
N ALA A 37 14.59 2.04 -9.69
CA ALA A 37 15.15 1.39 -10.87
C ALA A 37 16.64 1.73 -11.04
N ASP A 38 17.01 3.01 -10.90
CA ASP A 38 18.39 3.49 -11.01
C ASP A 38 19.31 2.84 -9.98
N LEU A 39 18.86 2.71 -8.73
CA LEU A 39 19.60 2.06 -7.66
C LEU A 39 19.81 0.58 -7.92
N VAL A 40 18.78 -0.13 -8.36
CA VAL A 40 18.84 -1.56 -8.66
C VAL A 40 19.79 -1.82 -9.84
N ASP A 41 19.74 -1.00 -10.88
CA ASP A 41 20.67 -1.10 -12.01
C ASP A 41 22.13 -0.84 -11.58
N GLN A 42 22.34 0.22 -10.80
CA GLN A 42 23.67 0.53 -10.25
C GLN A 42 24.23 -0.61 -9.39
N TRP A 43 23.40 -1.18 -8.50
CA TRP A 43 23.85 -2.28 -7.64
C TRP A 43 24.13 -3.55 -8.43
N SER A 44 23.34 -3.85 -9.45
CA SER A 44 23.56 -4.95 -10.36
C SER A 44 24.89 -4.78 -11.11
N ALA A 45 25.13 -3.61 -11.70
CA ALA A 45 26.36 -3.30 -12.41
C ALA A 45 27.61 -3.40 -11.49
N ASN A 46 27.45 -3.07 -10.20
CA ASN A 46 28.51 -3.19 -9.19
C ASN A 46 28.68 -4.62 -8.63
N GLY A 47 27.94 -5.61 -9.12
CA GLY A 47 28.09 -7.00 -8.74
C GLY A 47 27.43 -7.41 -7.42
N LEU A 48 26.51 -6.58 -6.87
CA LEU A 48 25.75 -6.96 -5.67
C LEU A 48 24.96 -8.25 -5.95
N LYS A 49 24.95 -9.15 -4.98
CA LYS A 49 24.18 -10.39 -5.07
C LYS A 49 22.93 -10.30 -4.21
N ASN A 50 21.83 -10.84 -4.75
CA ASN A 50 20.58 -11.06 -4.04
C ASN A 50 20.70 -12.23 -3.05
N ILE A 51 19.63 -12.56 -2.34
CA ILE A 51 19.60 -13.69 -1.38
C ILE A 51 19.76 -15.06 -2.04
N PHE A 52 19.57 -15.16 -3.34
CA PHE A 52 19.75 -16.40 -4.13
C PHE A 52 21.18 -16.54 -4.69
N GLY A 53 22.06 -15.58 -4.40
CA GLY A 53 23.48 -15.60 -4.80
C GLY A 53 23.75 -15.13 -6.24
N SER A 54 22.77 -14.54 -6.94
CA SER A 54 22.89 -13.97 -8.28
C SER A 54 22.75 -12.44 -8.28
N GLN A 55 23.25 -11.80 -9.34
CA GLN A 55 22.96 -10.39 -9.63
C GLN A 55 21.56 -10.28 -10.20
N VAL A 56 20.85 -9.20 -9.90
CA VAL A 56 19.55 -8.91 -10.52
C VAL A 56 19.76 -8.52 -11.97
N LYS A 57 19.08 -9.19 -12.89
CA LYS A 57 19.07 -8.80 -14.31
C LYS A 57 18.10 -7.65 -14.51
N VAL A 58 18.61 -6.47 -14.79
CA VAL A 58 17.78 -5.30 -15.13
C VAL A 58 17.52 -5.28 -16.61
N VAL A 59 16.24 -5.09 -16.98
CA VAL A 59 15.80 -5.01 -18.37
C VAL A 59 14.93 -3.77 -18.54
N GLU A 60 15.45 -2.77 -19.23
CA GLU A 60 14.70 -1.56 -19.56
C GLU A 60 13.87 -1.83 -20.81
N MET A 61 12.59 -1.52 -20.73
CA MET A 61 11.61 -1.72 -21.79
C MET A 61 11.28 -0.37 -22.46
N GLN A 62 10.34 -0.37 -23.41
CA GLN A 62 9.97 0.84 -24.16
C GLN A 62 8.65 1.48 -23.68
N SER A 63 7.99 0.83 -22.73
CA SER A 63 6.82 1.35 -22.03
C SER A 63 6.55 0.52 -20.79
N GLU A 64 5.74 1.04 -19.88
CA GLU A 64 5.31 0.30 -18.69
C GLU A 64 4.50 -0.95 -19.06
N ALA A 65 3.69 -0.90 -20.13
CA ALA A 65 3.00 -2.09 -20.63
C ALA A 65 3.99 -3.16 -21.09
N GLY A 66 5.09 -2.76 -21.74
CA GLY A 66 6.19 -3.65 -22.11
C GLY A 66 6.91 -4.22 -20.91
N ALA A 67 7.17 -3.38 -19.88
CA ALA A 67 7.76 -3.83 -18.62
C ALA A 67 6.88 -4.87 -17.92
N ALA A 68 5.57 -4.63 -17.81
CA ALA A 68 4.63 -5.59 -17.24
C ALA A 68 4.55 -6.90 -18.04
N GLY A 69 4.65 -6.83 -19.39
CA GLY A 69 4.75 -8.00 -20.26
C GLY A 69 6.03 -8.81 -20.01
N ALA A 70 7.16 -8.12 -19.81
CA ALA A 70 8.44 -8.75 -19.47
C ALA A 70 8.38 -9.38 -18.06
N VAL A 71 7.75 -8.71 -17.07
CA VAL A 71 7.48 -9.30 -15.74
C VAL A 71 6.69 -10.60 -15.89
N HIS A 72 5.57 -10.56 -16.62
CA HIS A 72 4.71 -11.72 -16.80
C HIS A 72 5.46 -12.90 -17.45
N GLY A 73 6.18 -12.63 -18.54
CA GLY A 73 6.96 -13.67 -19.25
C GLY A 73 8.10 -14.23 -18.39
N SER A 74 8.80 -13.38 -17.64
CA SER A 74 9.88 -13.78 -16.75
C SER A 74 9.38 -14.64 -15.58
N LEU A 75 8.27 -14.28 -14.96
CA LEU A 75 7.60 -15.09 -13.93
C LEU A 75 7.15 -16.45 -14.52
N GLY A 76 6.56 -16.44 -15.70
CA GLY A 76 6.19 -17.68 -16.42
C GLY A 76 7.37 -18.60 -16.69
N ALA A 77 8.57 -18.04 -16.89
CA ALA A 77 9.83 -18.77 -17.04
C ALA A 77 10.47 -19.19 -15.70
N GLY A 78 9.86 -18.85 -14.54
CA GLY A 78 10.32 -19.28 -13.22
C GLY A 78 11.37 -18.37 -12.58
N ALA A 79 11.51 -17.13 -13.05
CA ALA A 79 12.37 -16.13 -12.42
C ALA A 79 11.57 -15.16 -11.55
N LEU A 80 11.97 -14.98 -10.30
CA LEU A 80 11.35 -14.01 -9.40
C LEU A 80 11.62 -12.59 -9.91
N THR A 81 10.55 -11.87 -10.23
CA THR A 81 10.63 -10.62 -10.97
C THR A 81 9.86 -9.50 -10.27
N THR A 82 10.43 -8.30 -10.32
CA THR A 82 9.83 -7.07 -9.77
C THR A 82 9.80 -5.96 -10.83
N THR A 83 9.04 -4.90 -10.54
CA THR A 83 9.05 -3.65 -11.30
C THR A 83 8.78 -2.45 -10.39
N TYR A 84 9.10 -1.26 -10.89
CA TYR A 84 8.95 0.02 -10.19
C TYR A 84 8.18 0.97 -11.08
N THR A 85 7.09 1.54 -10.57
CA THR A 85 6.21 2.36 -11.41
C THR A 85 5.37 3.34 -10.57
N ALA A 86 4.58 4.16 -11.24
CA ALA A 86 3.64 5.11 -10.67
C ALA A 86 2.63 5.60 -11.71
N SER A 87 1.51 6.20 -11.28
CA SER A 87 0.63 7.01 -12.13
C SER A 87 0.14 6.29 -13.38
N GLN A 88 0.16 6.97 -14.54
CA GLN A 88 -0.21 6.38 -15.83
C GLN A 88 0.58 5.10 -16.16
N GLY A 89 1.84 5.03 -15.71
CA GLY A 89 2.67 3.85 -15.91
C GLY A 89 2.05 2.62 -15.24
N LEU A 90 1.60 2.74 -14.00
CA LEU A 90 0.89 1.66 -13.30
C LEU A 90 -0.40 1.29 -14.04
N LEU A 91 -1.17 2.27 -14.54
CA LEU A 91 -2.41 2.01 -15.26
C LEU A 91 -2.16 1.27 -16.58
N LEU A 92 -1.05 1.54 -17.28
CA LEU A 92 -0.66 0.80 -18.48
C LEU A 92 -0.31 -0.67 -18.20
N MET A 93 0.00 -1.02 -16.96
CA MET A 93 0.30 -2.38 -16.55
C MET A 93 -0.96 -3.21 -16.23
N ILE A 94 -2.14 -2.59 -16.04
CA ILE A 94 -3.37 -3.24 -15.59
C ILE A 94 -3.72 -4.52 -16.39
N PRO A 95 -3.69 -4.57 -17.73
CA PRO A 95 -4.02 -5.79 -18.46
C PRO A 95 -3.12 -6.98 -18.08
N ASN A 96 -1.82 -6.74 -17.88
CA ASN A 96 -0.90 -7.78 -17.46
C ASN A 96 -1.06 -8.11 -15.95
N MET A 97 -1.42 -7.14 -15.12
CA MET A 97 -1.71 -7.40 -13.70
C MET A 97 -2.85 -8.40 -13.53
N TYR A 98 -3.95 -8.26 -14.27
CA TYR A 98 -5.04 -9.24 -14.27
C TYR A 98 -4.54 -10.65 -14.61
N LYS A 99 -3.65 -10.79 -15.60
CA LYS A 99 -3.09 -12.09 -16.01
C LYS A 99 -2.16 -12.66 -14.94
N ILE A 100 -1.22 -11.87 -14.43
CA ILE A 100 -0.28 -12.27 -13.38
C ILE A 100 -1.03 -12.75 -12.15
N ALA A 101 -2.07 -12.02 -11.72
CA ALA A 101 -2.89 -12.39 -10.56
C ALA A 101 -3.69 -13.68 -10.81
N ALA A 102 -4.34 -13.80 -11.98
CA ALA A 102 -5.14 -14.97 -12.31
C ALA A 102 -4.29 -16.24 -12.50
N GLU A 103 -3.04 -16.11 -12.95
CA GLU A 103 -2.08 -17.20 -13.07
C GLU A 103 -1.34 -17.50 -11.76
N GLN A 104 -1.65 -16.77 -10.69
CA GLN A 104 -1.07 -16.94 -9.33
C GLN A 104 0.46 -16.85 -9.32
N LEU A 105 0.98 -15.92 -10.09
CA LEU A 105 2.41 -15.69 -10.21
C LEU A 105 2.88 -14.70 -9.11
N PRO A 106 3.81 -15.10 -8.22
CA PRO A 106 4.27 -14.25 -7.14
C PRO A 106 5.20 -13.16 -7.67
N CYS A 107 4.83 -11.91 -7.46
CA CYS A 107 5.71 -10.77 -7.71
C CYS A 107 5.30 -9.58 -6.84
N VAL A 108 6.17 -8.58 -6.79
CA VAL A 108 5.87 -7.31 -6.11
C VAL A 108 6.11 -6.16 -7.08
N PHE A 109 5.10 -5.33 -7.25
CA PHE A 109 5.21 -4.03 -7.91
C PHE A 109 5.41 -2.97 -6.83
N HIS A 110 6.55 -2.30 -6.83
CA HIS A 110 6.82 -1.20 -5.90
C HIS A 110 6.35 0.11 -6.51
N VAL A 111 5.49 0.81 -5.80
CA VAL A 111 4.81 2.01 -6.31
C VAL A 111 5.00 3.18 -5.36
N SER A 112 5.70 4.22 -5.82
CA SER A 112 5.67 5.53 -5.18
C SER A 112 4.42 6.25 -5.69
N ALA A 113 3.30 6.11 -4.98
CA ALA A 113 1.97 6.47 -5.44
C ALA A 113 1.88 7.94 -5.89
N ARG A 114 1.34 8.15 -7.09
CA ARG A 114 1.29 9.45 -7.76
C ARG A 114 -0.07 9.66 -8.44
N THR A 115 -0.52 10.92 -8.49
CA THR A 115 -1.72 11.35 -9.22
C THR A 115 -1.76 10.78 -10.63
N VAL A 116 -2.95 10.39 -11.06
CA VAL A 116 -3.24 10.13 -12.47
C VAL A 116 -3.63 11.45 -13.15
N SER A 117 -3.13 11.69 -14.36
CA SER A 117 -3.50 12.88 -15.14
C SER A 117 -5.00 12.86 -15.46
N THR A 118 -5.69 13.95 -15.11
CA THR A 118 -7.13 14.13 -15.32
C THR A 118 -7.39 15.44 -16.07
N HIS A 119 -7.94 16.46 -15.41
CA HIS A 119 -8.11 17.80 -15.99
C HIS A 119 -6.79 18.54 -16.22
N ALA A 120 -5.75 18.13 -15.48
CA ALA A 120 -4.38 18.63 -15.61
C ALA A 120 -3.38 17.55 -15.26
N LEU A 121 -2.15 17.68 -15.74
CA LEU A 121 -1.03 16.88 -15.29
C LEU A 121 -0.58 17.39 -13.91
N ASN A 122 -0.44 16.46 -12.98
CA ASN A 122 0.23 16.70 -11.70
C ASN A 122 1.18 15.53 -11.43
N ILE A 123 2.43 15.83 -11.12
CA ILE A 123 3.45 14.80 -10.87
C ILE A 123 3.55 14.38 -9.40
N PHE A 124 2.86 15.08 -8.50
CA PHE A 124 2.95 14.83 -7.06
C PHE A 124 2.03 13.69 -6.58
N GLY A 125 2.23 13.29 -5.32
CA GLY A 125 1.63 12.07 -4.80
C GLY A 125 0.14 12.19 -4.44
N ASP A 126 -0.59 11.14 -4.75
CA ASP A 126 -1.83 10.70 -4.12
C ASP A 126 -2.05 9.20 -4.45
N HIS A 127 -3.18 8.63 -4.07
CA HIS A 127 -3.45 7.21 -4.24
C HIS A 127 -4.32 6.89 -5.47
N SER A 128 -4.53 7.82 -6.39
CA SER A 128 -5.44 7.60 -7.54
C SER A 128 -4.97 6.46 -8.46
N ASP A 129 -3.66 6.29 -8.61
CA ASP A 129 -3.07 5.22 -9.41
C ASP A 129 -3.26 3.83 -8.78
N VAL A 130 -2.89 3.66 -7.52
CA VAL A 130 -3.04 2.37 -6.83
C VAL A 130 -4.50 1.99 -6.63
N MET A 131 -5.37 2.97 -6.36
CA MET A 131 -6.82 2.71 -6.23
C MET A 131 -7.47 2.30 -7.55
N ALA A 132 -6.97 2.76 -8.70
CA ALA A 132 -7.41 2.27 -10.00
C ALA A 132 -7.06 0.78 -10.21
N CYS A 133 -6.05 0.26 -9.53
CA CYS A 133 -5.61 -1.13 -9.64
C CYS A 133 -6.23 -2.08 -8.59
N ARG A 134 -7.04 -1.60 -7.66
CA ARG A 134 -7.58 -2.37 -6.52
C ARG A 134 -8.40 -3.61 -6.90
N GLN A 135 -8.88 -3.69 -8.13
CA GLN A 135 -9.69 -4.81 -8.64
C GLN A 135 -8.89 -5.80 -9.51
N THR A 136 -7.58 -5.59 -9.70
CA THR A 136 -6.75 -6.43 -10.60
C THR A 136 -6.45 -7.82 -10.03
N GLY A 137 -6.65 -8.01 -8.73
CA GLY A 137 -6.27 -9.22 -8.01
C GLY A 137 -4.88 -9.15 -7.36
N PHE A 138 -4.18 -8.02 -7.49
CA PHE A 138 -2.99 -7.78 -6.67
C PHE A 138 -3.40 -7.47 -5.23
N ALA A 139 -2.71 -8.08 -4.28
CA ALA A 139 -2.76 -7.64 -2.89
C ALA A 139 -2.14 -6.25 -2.77
N MET A 140 -2.58 -5.47 -1.79
CA MET A 140 -2.14 -4.08 -1.66
C MET A 140 -1.68 -3.81 -0.23
N LEU A 141 -0.37 -3.59 -0.08
CA LEU A 141 0.29 -3.26 1.19
C LEU A 141 0.75 -1.81 1.17
N CYS A 142 0.35 -1.03 2.16
CA CYS A 142 0.63 0.40 2.30
C CYS A 142 1.58 0.69 3.46
N GLU A 143 2.58 1.52 3.21
CA GLU A 143 3.53 1.97 4.23
C GLU A 143 3.45 3.49 4.44
N GLY A 144 3.55 3.92 5.71
CA GLY A 144 3.40 5.33 6.09
C GLY A 144 4.69 6.15 6.02
N ASN A 145 5.84 5.55 6.34
CA ASN A 145 7.13 6.22 6.42
C ASN A 145 8.29 5.34 5.94
N VAL A 146 9.49 5.90 5.90
CA VAL A 146 10.68 5.22 5.33
C VAL A 146 11.08 3.96 6.13
N GLN A 147 10.92 3.98 7.47
CA GLN A 147 11.21 2.78 8.27
C GLN A 147 10.19 1.68 7.99
N GLU A 148 8.91 2.02 7.83
CA GLU A 148 7.88 1.06 7.47
C GLU A 148 8.11 0.47 6.08
N VAL A 149 8.57 1.27 5.10
CA VAL A 149 8.96 0.76 3.78
C VAL A 149 10.06 -0.29 3.92
N MET A 150 11.09 -0.02 4.72
CA MET A 150 12.17 -0.98 4.98
C MET A 150 11.67 -2.24 5.67
N ASP A 151 10.75 -2.12 6.62
CA ASP A 151 10.31 -3.22 7.46
C ASP A 151 9.18 -4.07 6.83
N LEU A 152 8.28 -3.47 6.06
CA LEU A 152 7.10 -4.14 5.51
C LEU A 152 7.25 -4.58 4.05
N SER A 153 8.11 -3.94 3.25
CA SER A 153 8.38 -4.45 1.89
C SER A 153 8.82 -5.93 1.87
N PRO A 154 9.61 -6.45 2.84
CA PRO A 154 9.86 -7.90 2.90
C PRO A 154 8.60 -8.72 3.08
N VAL A 155 7.60 -8.23 3.83
CA VAL A 155 6.32 -8.94 4.00
C VAL A 155 5.63 -9.13 2.66
N ALA A 156 5.61 -8.11 1.79
CA ALA A 156 5.03 -8.21 0.46
C ALA A 156 5.68 -9.33 -0.38
N HIS A 157 7.02 -9.39 -0.41
CA HIS A 157 7.74 -10.43 -1.16
C HIS A 157 7.53 -11.83 -0.59
N LEU A 158 7.65 -11.98 0.73
CA LEU A 158 7.49 -13.26 1.42
C LEU A 158 6.05 -13.79 1.32
N ALA A 159 5.07 -12.89 1.48
CA ALA A 159 3.65 -13.25 1.38
C ALA A 159 3.24 -13.53 -0.07
N ALA A 160 3.74 -12.78 -1.05
CA ALA A 160 3.49 -13.07 -2.46
C ALA A 160 3.93 -14.48 -2.83
N LEU A 161 5.13 -14.86 -2.40
CA LEU A 161 5.72 -16.17 -2.68
C LEU A 161 4.94 -17.31 -2.01
N SER A 162 4.67 -17.19 -0.70
CA SER A 162 3.98 -18.23 0.05
C SER A 162 2.48 -18.30 -0.23
N GLY A 163 1.85 -17.15 -0.48
CA GLY A 163 0.42 -17.01 -0.75
C GLY A 163 0.03 -17.17 -2.22
N LYS A 164 1.01 -17.17 -3.14
CA LYS A 164 0.80 -17.22 -4.60
C LYS A 164 -0.11 -16.10 -5.12
N VAL A 165 -0.02 -14.92 -4.53
CA VAL A 165 -0.76 -13.72 -4.92
C VAL A 165 0.24 -12.58 -5.10
N PRO A 166 0.23 -11.88 -6.24
CA PRO A 166 1.12 -10.74 -6.45
C PRO A 166 0.73 -9.54 -5.60
N PHE A 167 1.69 -8.65 -5.31
CA PHE A 167 1.48 -7.47 -4.48
C PHE A 167 1.77 -6.16 -5.21
N ILE A 168 0.97 -5.15 -4.93
CA ILE A 168 1.37 -3.76 -4.98
C ILE A 168 1.86 -3.40 -3.58
N ASN A 169 3.13 -3.08 -3.46
CA ASN A 169 3.75 -2.52 -2.27
C ASN A 169 3.90 -1.02 -2.50
N PHE A 170 3.15 -0.18 -1.79
CA PHE A 170 3.07 1.23 -2.12
C PHE A 170 3.20 2.15 -0.91
N PHE A 171 3.75 3.30 -1.17
CA PHE A 171 3.91 4.40 -0.24
C PHE A 171 3.74 5.74 -0.95
N ASP A 172 3.55 6.79 -0.20
CA ASP A 172 3.26 8.11 -0.76
C ASP A 172 4.44 8.66 -1.58
N GLY A 173 4.16 8.95 -2.86
CA GLY A 173 5.10 9.63 -3.74
C GLY A 173 5.46 11.02 -3.22
N PHE A 174 6.73 11.39 -3.32
CA PHE A 174 7.39 12.58 -2.81
C PHE A 174 7.43 12.70 -1.28
N ARG A 175 6.37 12.36 -0.56
CA ARG A 175 6.36 12.38 0.90
C ARG A 175 7.27 11.29 1.46
N THR A 176 6.88 10.02 1.35
CA THR A 176 7.70 8.90 1.83
C THR A 176 8.82 8.57 0.86
N SER A 177 8.56 8.64 -0.46
CA SER A 177 9.52 8.20 -1.48
C SER A 177 10.82 9.00 -1.52
N HIS A 178 10.79 10.30 -1.15
CA HIS A 178 11.94 11.22 -1.19
C HIS A 178 12.27 11.83 0.19
N GLU A 179 11.55 11.45 1.23
CA GLU A 179 11.87 11.87 2.59
C GLU A 179 13.09 11.12 3.10
N ILE A 180 14.13 11.84 3.51
CA ILE A 180 15.35 11.23 4.05
C ILE A 180 15.19 11.03 5.55
N GLN A 181 15.20 9.77 5.97
CA GLN A 181 15.16 9.38 7.38
C GLN A 181 16.38 8.52 7.72
N LYS A 182 16.81 8.57 8.99
CA LYS A 182 17.80 7.65 9.52
C LYS A 182 17.10 6.41 10.04
N ILE A 183 17.19 5.31 9.29
CA ILE A 183 16.46 4.07 9.54
C ILE A 183 17.37 2.89 9.83
N ALA A 184 16.83 1.86 10.48
CA ALA A 184 17.46 0.57 10.66
C ALA A 184 17.25 -0.30 9.41
N VAL A 185 18.32 -0.80 8.81
CA VAL A 185 18.32 -1.50 7.51
C VAL A 185 18.47 -3.00 7.70
N TRP A 186 17.75 -3.80 6.91
CA TRP A 186 17.92 -5.25 6.87
C TRP A 186 19.29 -5.67 6.32
N ASP A 187 19.88 -6.67 6.97
CA ASP A 187 20.93 -7.46 6.35
C ASP A 187 20.30 -8.52 5.43
N TYR A 188 20.90 -8.81 4.29
CA TYR A 188 20.38 -9.81 3.34
C TYR A 188 20.34 -11.22 3.93
N LYS A 189 21.19 -11.51 4.91
CA LYS A 189 21.13 -12.77 5.64
C LYS A 189 19.83 -12.90 6.43
N ASP A 190 19.39 -11.85 7.13
CA ASP A 190 18.14 -11.88 7.87
C ASP A 190 16.93 -12.04 6.94
N LEU A 191 16.98 -11.42 5.75
CA LEU A 191 15.94 -11.60 4.72
C LEU A 191 15.92 -13.02 4.17
N ALA A 192 17.10 -13.61 3.91
CA ALA A 192 17.24 -15.01 3.46
C ALA A 192 16.70 -16.00 4.50
N ASP A 193 16.99 -15.76 5.79
CA ASP A 193 16.54 -16.62 6.90
C ASP A 193 15.00 -16.63 7.04
N MET A 194 14.31 -15.56 6.60
CA MET A 194 12.85 -15.48 6.60
C MET A 194 12.20 -16.09 5.35
N CYS A 195 12.97 -16.24 4.26
CA CYS A 195 12.45 -16.71 2.98
C CYS A 195 12.08 -18.20 3.03
N ASP A 196 10.89 -18.51 2.54
CA ASP A 196 10.43 -19.89 2.35
C ASP A 196 11.04 -20.46 1.06
N MET A 197 12.16 -21.18 1.19
CA MET A 197 12.86 -21.75 0.04
C MET A 197 12.12 -22.91 -0.62
N ASP A 198 11.19 -23.57 0.09
CA ASP A 198 10.33 -24.59 -0.51
C ASP A 198 9.28 -23.92 -1.42
N ALA A 199 8.76 -22.74 -1.04
CA ALA A 199 7.89 -21.96 -1.90
C ALA A 199 8.64 -21.46 -3.15
N VAL A 200 9.90 -21.04 -3.01
CA VAL A 200 10.78 -20.68 -4.17
C VAL A 200 10.94 -21.86 -5.11
N LYS A 201 11.24 -23.03 -4.56
CA LYS A 201 11.39 -24.26 -5.35
C LYS A 201 10.09 -24.62 -6.07
N ALA A 202 8.96 -24.62 -5.36
CA ALA A 202 7.64 -24.90 -5.95
C ALA A 202 7.28 -23.91 -7.06
N PHE A 203 7.61 -22.60 -6.89
CA PHE A 203 7.42 -21.60 -7.94
C PHE A 203 8.24 -21.92 -9.20
N ARG A 204 9.52 -22.28 -9.05
CA ARG A 204 10.41 -22.64 -10.17
C ARG A 204 10.00 -23.94 -10.86
N GLU A 205 9.53 -24.92 -10.11
CA GLU A 205 8.99 -26.18 -10.67
C GLU A 205 7.71 -25.97 -11.46
N HIS A 206 6.98 -24.89 -11.19
CA HIS A 206 5.77 -24.46 -11.92
C HIS A 206 6.08 -23.65 -13.20
N ALA A 207 7.34 -23.38 -13.50
CA ALA A 207 7.75 -22.70 -14.72
C ALA A 207 7.31 -23.45 -15.97
N LEU A 208 7.07 -22.68 -17.06
CA LEU A 208 6.80 -23.25 -18.37
C LEU A 208 8.02 -24.05 -18.84
N ASN A 209 7.85 -25.36 -19.01
CA ASN A 209 8.91 -26.28 -19.37
C ASN A 209 8.40 -27.21 -20.49
N PRO A 210 9.08 -27.29 -21.66
CA PRO A 210 8.68 -28.19 -22.74
C PRO A 210 8.70 -29.68 -22.36
N GLU A 211 9.50 -30.09 -21.37
CA GLU A 211 9.53 -31.47 -20.89
C GLU A 211 8.31 -31.80 -19.97
N HIS A 212 7.70 -30.77 -19.39
CA HIS A 212 6.50 -30.86 -18.57
C HIS A 212 5.51 -29.78 -19.00
N PRO A 213 4.88 -29.93 -20.17
CA PRO A 213 4.07 -28.88 -20.74
C PRO A 213 2.83 -28.57 -19.90
N ALA A 214 2.60 -27.30 -19.62
CA ALA A 214 1.40 -26.78 -18.96
C ALA A 214 0.79 -25.67 -19.80
N MET A 215 -0.53 -25.59 -19.82
CA MET A 215 -1.24 -24.50 -20.50
C MET A 215 -1.63 -23.40 -19.51
N ARG A 216 -1.32 -22.16 -19.85
CA ARG A 216 -1.71 -20.99 -19.12
C ARG A 216 -2.28 -19.93 -20.07
N GLY A 217 -3.23 -19.13 -19.57
CA GLY A 217 -3.80 -18.03 -20.32
C GLY A 217 -4.50 -18.46 -21.61
N SER A 218 -5.10 -19.64 -21.63
CA SER A 218 -5.87 -20.17 -22.75
C SER A 218 -7.20 -19.43 -22.94
N HIS A 219 -7.94 -19.79 -24.02
CA HIS A 219 -9.31 -19.34 -24.22
C HIS A 219 -10.27 -20.29 -23.46
N GLU A 220 -11.21 -19.70 -22.73
CA GLU A 220 -12.28 -20.42 -22.05
C GLU A 220 -13.64 -19.84 -22.42
N ASN A 221 -14.64 -20.71 -22.54
CA ASN A 221 -16.02 -20.32 -22.72
C ASN A 221 -16.71 -20.07 -21.37
N GLY A 222 -17.92 -19.50 -21.40
CA GLY A 222 -18.68 -19.15 -20.19
C GLY A 222 -19.01 -20.31 -19.26
N ASP A 223 -18.97 -21.54 -19.75
CA ASP A 223 -19.19 -22.76 -18.96
C ASP A 223 -18.04 -23.10 -18.00
N THR A 224 -16.82 -22.64 -18.27
CA THR A 224 -15.64 -22.91 -17.44
C THR A 224 -15.01 -21.65 -16.84
N PHE A 225 -15.06 -20.53 -17.53
CA PHE A 225 -14.42 -19.28 -17.11
C PHE A 225 -14.89 -18.79 -15.73
N PHE A 226 -16.20 -18.85 -15.46
CA PHE A 226 -16.72 -18.38 -14.17
C PHE A 226 -16.25 -19.25 -13.00
N GLN A 227 -16.30 -20.58 -13.16
CA GLN A 227 -15.82 -21.51 -12.13
C GLN A 227 -14.33 -21.31 -11.82
N HIS A 228 -13.50 -21.08 -12.84
CA HIS A 228 -12.07 -20.81 -12.64
C HIS A 228 -11.84 -19.45 -11.95
N ARG A 229 -12.65 -18.42 -12.26
CA ARG A 229 -12.59 -17.15 -11.53
C ARG A 229 -12.95 -17.29 -10.05
N GLU A 230 -13.92 -18.15 -9.71
CA GLU A 230 -14.29 -18.43 -8.31
C GLU A 230 -13.25 -19.32 -7.59
N ALA A 231 -12.61 -20.23 -8.31
CA ALA A 231 -11.62 -21.15 -7.72
C ALA A 231 -10.41 -20.42 -7.10
N CYS A 232 -10.12 -19.19 -7.48
CA CYS A 232 -9.03 -18.40 -6.89
C CYS A 232 -9.35 -17.86 -5.49
N ASN A 233 -10.62 -17.83 -5.06
CA ASN A 233 -11.04 -17.23 -3.78
C ASN A 233 -10.26 -17.80 -2.59
N GLN A 234 -9.97 -19.08 -2.56
CA GLN A 234 -9.22 -19.74 -1.49
C GLN A 234 -7.84 -19.09 -1.22
N TYR A 235 -7.18 -18.57 -2.24
CA TYR A 235 -5.87 -17.90 -2.09
C TYR A 235 -6.02 -16.53 -1.45
N TYR A 236 -7.05 -15.78 -1.84
CA TYR A 236 -7.33 -14.47 -1.27
C TYR A 236 -7.87 -14.56 0.16
N ASP A 237 -8.67 -15.59 0.46
CA ASP A 237 -9.19 -15.84 1.80
C ASP A 237 -8.07 -16.20 2.79
N ALA A 238 -7.07 -16.96 2.33
CA ALA A 238 -5.93 -17.38 3.16
C ALA A 238 -4.82 -16.32 3.26
N LEU A 239 -4.76 -15.34 2.35
CA LEU A 239 -3.64 -14.42 2.25
C LEU A 239 -3.47 -13.52 3.50
N PRO A 240 -4.54 -12.98 4.14
CA PRO A 240 -4.38 -12.16 5.34
C PRO A 240 -3.60 -12.87 6.45
N GLU A 241 -3.86 -14.13 6.70
CA GLU A 241 -3.14 -14.94 7.70
C GLU A 241 -1.67 -15.17 7.31
N VAL A 242 -1.38 -15.31 6.00
CA VAL A 242 0.01 -15.37 5.49
C VAL A 242 0.73 -14.05 5.73
N VAL A 243 0.07 -12.91 5.49
CA VAL A 243 0.64 -11.58 5.78
C VAL A 243 0.87 -11.40 7.28
N GLU A 244 -0.09 -11.74 8.13
CA GLU A 244 0.05 -11.70 9.60
C GLU A 244 1.22 -12.57 10.09
N LYS A 245 1.40 -13.77 9.51
CA LYS A 245 2.56 -14.64 9.80
C LYS A 245 3.89 -13.93 9.55
N TYR A 246 4.03 -13.24 8.42
CA TYR A 246 5.28 -12.56 8.08
C TYR A 246 5.44 -11.24 8.85
N MET A 247 4.37 -10.50 9.10
CA MET A 247 4.41 -9.37 10.04
C MET A 247 4.84 -9.84 11.44
N GLY A 248 4.34 -11.00 11.91
CA GLY A 248 4.76 -11.60 13.17
C GLY A 248 6.27 -11.90 13.23
N LYS A 249 6.84 -12.47 12.16
CA LYS A 249 8.30 -12.69 12.07
C LYS A 249 9.10 -11.38 12.13
N ILE A 250 8.61 -10.33 11.47
CA ILE A 250 9.22 -8.99 11.53
C ILE A 250 9.13 -8.44 12.95
N ASN A 251 7.94 -8.49 13.56
CA ASN A 251 7.70 -8.03 14.92
C ASN A 251 8.61 -8.70 15.94
N GLU A 252 8.77 -10.03 15.85
CA GLU A 252 9.67 -10.80 16.72
C GLU A 252 11.13 -10.35 16.59
N LYS A 253 11.60 -10.10 15.36
CA LYS A 253 12.98 -9.65 15.11
C LYS A 253 13.24 -8.20 15.53
N LEU A 254 12.22 -7.33 15.42
CA LEU A 254 12.37 -5.88 15.57
C LEU A 254 11.82 -5.34 16.89
N GLY A 255 10.95 -6.08 17.59
CA GLY A 255 10.20 -5.57 18.74
C GLY A 255 9.10 -4.58 18.36
N THR A 256 8.55 -4.71 17.15
CA THR A 256 7.44 -3.91 16.64
C THR A 256 6.10 -4.64 16.85
N ASP A 257 4.98 -4.03 16.44
CA ASP A 257 3.64 -4.64 16.53
C ASP A 257 2.82 -4.49 15.24
N TYR A 258 3.47 -4.59 14.07
CA TYR A 258 2.80 -4.51 12.78
C TYR A 258 1.65 -5.51 12.67
N LYS A 259 0.48 -5.01 12.26
CA LYS A 259 -0.77 -5.76 12.03
C LYS A 259 -1.40 -5.29 10.72
N LEU A 260 -2.40 -6.03 10.22
CA LEU A 260 -3.16 -5.61 9.03
C LEU A 260 -3.82 -4.24 9.23
N PHE A 261 -4.30 -4.00 10.45
CA PHE A 261 -4.85 -2.74 10.93
C PHE A 261 -4.26 -2.45 12.32
N ASN A 262 -3.49 -1.38 12.44
CA ASN A 262 -2.92 -0.96 13.72
C ASN A 262 -3.75 0.15 14.33
N TYR A 263 -4.17 -0.06 15.58
CA TYR A 263 -4.80 0.99 16.37
C TYR A 263 -3.76 1.83 17.11
N TYR A 264 -3.98 3.15 17.17
CA TYR A 264 -3.20 4.10 17.95
C TYR A 264 -4.13 5.09 18.65
N GLY A 265 -3.91 5.41 19.93
CA GLY A 265 -4.63 6.43 20.68
C GLY A 265 -5.26 5.93 21.96
N ALA A 266 -6.28 6.64 22.46
CA ALA A 266 -6.95 6.30 23.69
C ALA A 266 -7.66 4.93 23.61
N PRO A 267 -7.49 4.01 24.58
CA PRO A 267 -8.12 2.68 24.53
C PRO A 267 -9.66 2.75 24.58
N ASP A 268 -10.19 3.86 25.08
CA ASP A 268 -11.62 4.14 25.18
C ASP A 268 -12.05 5.32 24.27
N ALA A 269 -11.39 5.45 23.11
CA ALA A 269 -11.70 6.50 22.14
C ALA A 269 -13.19 6.46 21.70
N ASP A 270 -13.82 7.64 21.66
CA ASP A 270 -15.18 7.83 21.16
C ASP A 270 -15.22 8.23 19.68
N ARG A 271 -14.11 8.75 19.16
CA ARG A 271 -13.89 9.20 17.78
C ARG A 271 -12.62 8.60 17.22
N VAL A 272 -12.71 8.03 16.02
CA VAL A 272 -11.59 7.35 15.36
C VAL A 272 -11.45 7.83 13.93
N ILE A 273 -10.22 8.06 13.48
CA ILE A 273 -9.88 8.21 12.07
C ILE A 273 -9.41 6.85 11.54
N ILE A 274 -9.79 6.48 10.32
CA ILE A 274 -9.24 5.34 9.58
C ILE A 274 -8.54 5.92 8.35
N ALA A 275 -7.26 5.63 8.17
CA ALA A 275 -6.45 6.16 7.08
C ALA A 275 -5.29 5.22 6.72
N MET A 276 -4.62 5.49 5.59
CA MET A 276 -3.42 4.80 5.16
C MET A 276 -2.37 5.80 4.64
N GLY A 277 -1.09 5.39 4.64
CA GLY A 277 0.02 6.19 4.15
C GLY A 277 0.52 7.24 5.13
N SER A 278 1.21 8.24 4.63
CA SER A 278 1.98 9.20 5.43
C SER A 278 1.17 10.12 6.35
N ILE A 279 -0.13 10.25 6.12
CA ILE A 279 -1.00 11.02 7.02
C ILE A 279 -1.07 10.42 8.42
N CYS A 280 -0.80 9.12 8.55
CA CYS A 280 -0.89 8.42 9.82
C CYS A 280 0.09 9.00 10.86
N ASP A 281 1.31 9.34 10.47
CA ASP A 281 2.31 9.91 11.38
C ASP A 281 1.88 11.30 11.88
N VAL A 282 1.32 12.12 10.99
CA VAL A 282 0.74 13.43 11.37
C VAL A 282 -0.45 13.28 12.31
N ALA A 283 -1.27 12.24 12.06
CA ALA A 283 -2.44 11.97 12.91
C ALA A 283 -2.05 11.53 14.33
N GLU A 284 -0.96 10.77 14.49
CA GLU A 284 -0.45 10.39 15.82
C GLU A 284 -0.08 11.59 16.68
N GLU A 285 0.63 12.56 16.12
CA GLU A 285 0.99 13.81 16.80
C GLU A 285 -0.26 14.58 17.28
N VAL A 286 -1.28 14.64 16.44
CA VAL A 286 -2.55 15.30 16.80
C VAL A 286 -3.30 14.53 17.87
N ILE A 287 -3.30 13.21 17.81
CA ILE A 287 -3.94 12.33 18.81
C ILE A 287 -3.27 12.49 20.16
N ASP A 288 -1.94 12.51 20.21
CA ASP A 288 -1.18 12.72 21.44
C ASP A 288 -1.52 14.07 22.08
N TYR A 289 -1.57 15.12 21.26
CA TYR A 289 -1.99 16.44 21.71
C TYR A 289 -3.42 16.43 22.26
N LEU A 290 -4.39 15.90 21.52
CA LEU A 290 -5.80 15.90 21.92
C LEU A 290 -6.04 15.07 23.20
N ASN A 291 -5.46 13.86 23.25
CA ASN A 291 -5.60 12.98 24.43
C ASN A 291 -4.94 13.57 25.68
N ALA A 292 -3.80 14.28 25.53
CA ALA A 292 -3.18 15.03 26.62
C ALA A 292 -4.05 16.18 27.14
N HIS A 293 -4.99 16.68 26.31
CA HIS A 293 -5.94 17.73 26.69
C HIS A 293 -7.33 17.21 27.07
N GLY A 294 -7.45 15.90 27.35
CA GLY A 294 -8.67 15.30 27.89
C GLY A 294 -9.67 14.79 26.84
N GLU A 295 -9.31 14.82 25.56
CA GLU A 295 -10.09 14.19 24.49
C GLU A 295 -9.86 12.66 24.49
N LYS A 296 -10.73 11.91 23.81
CA LYS A 296 -10.60 10.46 23.67
C LYS A 296 -10.68 10.09 22.18
N VAL A 297 -9.55 10.19 21.53
CA VAL A 297 -9.46 9.99 20.08
C VAL A 297 -8.43 8.94 19.71
N GLY A 298 -8.60 8.34 18.53
CA GLY A 298 -7.69 7.33 18.01
C GLY A 298 -7.66 7.25 16.50
N LEU A 299 -6.70 6.49 15.99
CA LEU A 299 -6.44 6.22 14.59
C LEU A 299 -6.38 4.72 14.35
N ILE A 300 -6.91 4.26 13.22
CA ILE A 300 -6.60 2.94 12.66
C ILE A 300 -5.80 3.16 11.39
N LYS A 301 -4.56 2.66 11.40
CA LYS A 301 -3.68 2.61 10.24
C LYS A 301 -3.99 1.37 9.41
N VAL A 302 -4.40 1.55 8.16
CA VAL A 302 -4.62 0.44 7.22
C VAL A 302 -3.29 0.10 6.55
N ARG A 303 -2.80 -1.12 6.73
CA ARG A 303 -1.59 -1.62 6.09
C ARG A 303 -1.90 -2.57 4.95
N LEU A 304 -2.69 -3.62 5.19
CA LEU A 304 -3.18 -4.49 4.12
C LEU A 304 -4.56 -3.98 3.66
N TYR A 305 -4.58 -3.33 2.49
CA TYR A 305 -5.83 -2.82 1.91
C TYR A 305 -6.56 -3.88 1.06
N ARG A 306 -5.81 -4.77 0.39
CA ARG A 306 -6.36 -5.93 -0.35
C ARG A 306 -5.52 -7.17 -0.07
N PRO A 307 -6.16 -8.33 0.22
CA PRO A 307 -7.58 -8.49 0.54
C PRO A 307 -8.01 -7.70 1.78
N PHE A 308 -9.24 -7.18 1.77
CA PHE A 308 -9.76 -6.40 2.91
C PHE A 308 -10.36 -7.34 3.97
N LYS A 309 -9.65 -7.53 5.07
CA LYS A 309 -10.07 -8.42 6.15
C LYS A 309 -10.96 -7.67 7.15
N ALA A 310 -12.28 -7.67 6.89
CA ALA A 310 -13.26 -6.91 7.67
C ALA A 310 -13.23 -7.22 9.17
N GLU A 311 -13.07 -8.50 9.56
CA GLU A 311 -13.01 -8.93 10.95
C GLU A 311 -11.85 -8.26 11.70
N ARG A 312 -10.68 -8.16 11.07
CA ARG A 312 -9.50 -7.52 11.69
C ARG A 312 -9.66 -6.00 11.82
N LEU A 313 -10.34 -5.37 10.87
CA LEU A 313 -10.70 -3.96 11.03
C LEU A 313 -11.64 -3.76 12.21
N ILE A 314 -12.69 -4.57 12.33
CA ILE A 314 -13.69 -4.47 13.40
C ILE A 314 -13.04 -4.71 14.77
N GLU A 315 -12.16 -5.69 14.88
CA GLU A 315 -11.38 -5.97 16.11
C GLU A 315 -10.49 -4.78 16.51
N ALA A 316 -10.00 -3.99 15.55
CA ALA A 316 -9.18 -2.82 15.81
C ALA A 316 -9.99 -1.59 16.26
N ILE A 317 -11.30 -1.55 16.02
CA ILE A 317 -12.16 -0.42 16.42
C ILE A 317 -12.48 -0.52 17.92
N PRO A 318 -12.13 0.49 18.76
CA PRO A 318 -12.55 0.51 20.16
C PRO A 318 -14.07 0.39 20.28
N ALA A 319 -14.53 -0.43 21.23
CA ALA A 319 -15.96 -0.63 21.49
C ALA A 319 -16.71 0.67 21.81
N THR A 320 -16.01 1.63 22.40
CA THR A 320 -16.50 2.96 22.74
C THR A 320 -16.64 3.91 21.55
N ALA A 321 -15.98 3.61 20.43
CA ALA A 321 -16.01 4.47 19.24
C ALA A 321 -17.41 4.52 18.64
N LYS A 322 -18.01 5.72 18.60
CA LYS A 322 -19.33 5.97 18.01
C LYS A 322 -19.25 6.71 16.69
N LYS A 323 -18.15 7.41 16.46
CA LYS A 323 -17.98 8.25 15.26
C LYS A 323 -16.64 7.94 14.60
N ILE A 324 -16.68 7.68 13.30
CA ILE A 324 -15.55 7.26 12.50
C ILE A 324 -15.43 8.19 11.29
N ALA A 325 -14.27 8.77 11.06
CA ALA A 325 -13.93 9.44 9.81
C ALA A 325 -12.98 8.57 9.01
N VAL A 326 -13.32 8.26 7.78
CA VAL A 326 -12.45 7.55 6.86
C VAL A 326 -11.81 8.54 5.91
N LEU A 327 -10.49 8.56 5.85
CA LEU A 327 -9.74 9.51 5.01
C LEU A 327 -9.15 8.79 3.80
N ASP A 328 -9.56 9.22 2.63
CA ASP A 328 -9.05 8.73 1.34
C ASP A 328 -8.19 9.81 0.65
N ARG A 329 -6.99 9.42 0.20
CA ARG A 329 -6.10 10.26 -0.59
C ARG A 329 -6.34 10.09 -2.09
N THR A 330 -7.59 10.01 -2.47
CA THR A 330 -8.06 9.84 -3.85
C THR A 330 -9.43 10.46 -4.03
N LYS A 331 -9.86 10.59 -5.29
CA LYS A 331 -11.22 10.97 -5.63
C LYS A 331 -11.74 10.06 -6.74
N GLU A 332 -12.86 9.40 -6.48
CA GLU A 332 -13.58 8.60 -7.48
C GLU A 332 -14.83 9.37 -7.95
N PRO A 333 -14.78 10.06 -9.11
CA PRO A 333 -15.92 10.86 -9.58
C PRO A 333 -17.16 10.00 -9.84
N GLY A 334 -18.30 10.41 -9.27
CA GLY A 334 -19.59 9.73 -9.45
C GLY A 334 -19.85 8.58 -8.46
N ALA A 335 -18.88 8.18 -7.64
CA ALA A 335 -19.10 7.20 -6.59
C ALA A 335 -19.85 7.82 -5.38
N GLN A 336 -20.48 6.97 -4.57
CA GLN A 336 -21.14 7.37 -3.33
C GLN A 336 -20.15 7.69 -2.19
N GLY A 337 -18.89 7.36 -2.39
CA GLY A 337 -17.77 7.62 -1.49
C GLY A 337 -16.48 7.12 -2.13
N GLU A 338 -15.37 7.42 -1.50
CA GLU A 338 -14.05 6.96 -1.94
C GLU A 338 -13.81 5.50 -1.52
N PRO A 339 -12.83 4.82 -2.11
CA PRO A 339 -12.66 3.37 -1.98
C PRO A 339 -12.55 2.87 -0.53
N LEU A 340 -11.70 3.47 0.30
CA LEU A 340 -11.54 3.02 1.69
C LEU A 340 -12.83 3.26 2.50
N TYR A 341 -13.47 4.41 2.31
CA TYR A 341 -14.74 4.71 2.96
C TYR A 341 -15.81 3.67 2.62
N LEU A 342 -15.93 3.29 1.35
CA LEU A 342 -16.91 2.29 0.91
C LEU A 342 -16.61 0.91 1.52
N ASP A 343 -15.35 0.50 1.59
CA ASP A 343 -14.95 -0.76 2.20
C ASP A 343 -15.25 -0.79 3.71
N VAL A 344 -14.97 0.29 4.43
CA VAL A 344 -15.27 0.40 5.87
C VAL A 344 -16.77 0.34 6.13
N VAL A 345 -17.57 1.11 5.36
CA VAL A 345 -19.04 1.09 5.49
C VAL A 345 -19.59 -0.30 5.21
N THR A 346 -19.10 -0.96 4.16
CA THR A 346 -19.51 -2.32 3.80
C THR A 346 -19.15 -3.33 4.88
N ALA A 347 -17.94 -3.25 5.43
CA ALA A 347 -17.47 -4.14 6.50
C ALA A 347 -18.37 -4.02 7.76
N LEU A 348 -18.68 -2.80 8.18
CA LEU A 348 -19.56 -2.55 9.32
C LEU A 348 -21.00 -3.04 9.05
N ALA A 349 -21.54 -2.78 7.85
CA ALA A 349 -22.88 -3.20 7.47
C ALA A 349 -23.01 -4.74 7.45
N ASN A 350 -22.03 -5.44 6.86
CA ASN A 350 -22.01 -6.91 6.80
C ASN A 350 -21.88 -7.54 8.19
N ALA A 351 -21.23 -6.86 9.13
CA ALA A 351 -21.15 -7.29 10.53
C ALA A 351 -22.38 -6.91 11.38
N GLY A 352 -23.40 -6.24 10.79
CA GLY A 352 -24.58 -5.78 11.51
C GLY A 352 -24.33 -4.63 12.49
N ILE A 353 -23.23 -3.90 12.35
CA ILE A 353 -22.84 -2.78 13.21
C ILE A 353 -23.51 -1.51 12.65
N THR A 354 -24.58 -1.06 13.30
CA THR A 354 -25.41 0.07 12.86
C THR A 354 -25.40 1.27 13.80
N ASP A 355 -24.70 1.17 14.93
CA ASP A 355 -24.67 2.18 16.00
C ASP A 355 -23.52 3.20 15.85
N LYS A 356 -22.81 3.18 14.72
CA LYS A 356 -21.69 4.07 14.44
C LYS A 356 -22.02 5.05 13.31
N THR A 357 -21.67 6.32 13.52
CA THR A 357 -21.69 7.33 12.44
C THR A 357 -20.37 7.27 11.69
N VAL A 358 -20.42 6.98 10.39
CA VAL A 358 -19.24 6.93 9.51
C VAL A 358 -19.31 8.06 8.50
N ILE A 359 -18.26 8.88 8.41
CA ILE A 359 -18.13 9.99 7.46
C ILE A 359 -16.87 9.80 6.60
N GLY A 360 -16.91 10.28 5.36
CA GLY A 360 -15.81 10.15 4.40
C GLY A 360 -15.14 11.48 4.10
N GLY A 361 -13.81 11.53 4.16
CA GLY A 361 -13.02 12.71 3.88
C GLY A 361 -11.99 12.51 2.78
N ARG A 362 -11.85 13.49 1.90
CA ARG A 362 -10.79 13.55 0.89
C ARG A 362 -9.71 14.52 1.29
N TYR A 363 -8.45 14.11 1.10
CA TYR A 363 -7.30 14.92 1.47
C TYR A 363 -6.14 14.72 0.51
N GLY A 364 -5.20 15.66 0.50
CA GLY A 364 -3.85 15.45 0.01
C GLY A 364 -3.67 15.13 -1.47
N LEU A 365 -4.68 15.35 -2.32
CA LEU A 365 -4.56 15.12 -3.76
C LEU A 365 -3.47 16.03 -4.34
N GLY A 366 -2.63 15.45 -5.22
CA GLY A 366 -1.52 16.16 -5.81
C GLY A 366 -0.52 16.69 -4.78
N SER A 367 -0.31 15.96 -3.68
CA SER A 367 0.52 16.34 -2.52
C SER A 367 0.09 17.64 -1.85
N LYS A 368 -1.20 18.02 -1.96
CA LYS A 368 -1.70 19.14 -1.15
C LYS A 368 -1.37 18.89 0.31
N ASP A 369 -0.79 19.89 0.95
CA ASP A 369 -0.31 19.76 2.32
C ASP A 369 -1.43 19.42 3.31
N THR A 370 -1.12 18.57 4.27
CA THR A 370 -2.07 18.13 5.31
C THR A 370 -1.39 18.31 6.67
N PRO A 371 -1.29 19.56 7.14
CA PRO A 371 -0.67 19.87 8.44
C PRO A 371 -1.51 19.33 9.60
N PRO A 372 -0.96 19.27 10.82
CA PRO A 372 -1.68 18.82 12.03
C PRO A 372 -3.04 19.49 12.22
N ALA A 373 -3.15 20.79 11.92
CA ALA A 373 -4.41 21.52 11.98
C ALA A 373 -5.53 20.92 11.11
N SER A 374 -5.19 20.32 9.96
CA SER A 374 -6.15 19.62 9.10
C SER A 374 -6.72 18.39 9.77
N VAL A 375 -5.90 17.60 10.44
CA VAL A 375 -6.34 16.40 11.19
C VAL A 375 -7.14 16.82 12.41
N PHE A 376 -6.72 17.88 13.10
CA PHE A 376 -7.47 18.46 14.22
C PHE A 376 -8.89 18.87 13.79
N ALA A 377 -9.05 19.48 12.61
CA ALA A 377 -10.36 19.84 12.06
C ALA A 377 -11.27 18.61 11.84
N VAL A 378 -10.71 17.45 11.48
CA VAL A 378 -11.48 16.20 11.33
C VAL A 378 -12.04 15.74 12.67
N TYR A 379 -11.25 15.74 13.74
CA TYR A 379 -11.74 15.38 15.08
C TYR A 379 -12.77 16.39 15.59
N THR A 380 -12.59 17.68 15.28
CA THR A 380 -13.58 18.72 15.61
C THR A 380 -14.89 18.49 14.85
N GLU A 381 -14.83 18.10 13.57
CA GLU A 381 -16.01 17.75 12.80
C GLU A 381 -16.73 16.53 13.38
N LEU A 382 -15.98 15.48 13.73
CA LEU A 382 -16.52 14.29 14.39
C LEU A 382 -17.20 14.62 15.75
N ALA A 383 -16.76 15.65 16.46
CA ALA A 383 -17.37 16.04 17.74
C ALA A 383 -18.78 16.61 17.59
N LYS A 384 -19.16 17.15 16.40
CA LYS A 384 -20.48 17.74 16.15
C LYS A 384 -21.59 16.70 16.30
N ALA A 385 -22.79 17.15 16.67
CA ALA A 385 -23.98 16.30 16.71
C ALA A 385 -24.30 15.74 15.33
N GLU A 386 -24.21 16.57 14.30
CA GLU A 386 -24.45 16.23 12.89
C GLU A 386 -23.20 16.59 12.07
N PRO A 387 -22.22 15.69 11.97
CA PRO A 387 -21.03 15.92 11.14
C PRO A 387 -21.36 15.82 9.65
N LYS A 388 -20.60 16.52 8.81
CA LYS A 388 -20.72 16.41 7.35
C LYS A 388 -20.43 14.97 6.93
N ARG A 389 -21.36 14.35 6.20
CA ARG A 389 -21.20 12.96 5.72
C ARG A 389 -20.02 12.79 4.76
N GLN A 390 -19.78 13.79 3.92
CA GLN A 390 -18.64 13.90 3.04
C GLN A 390 -17.98 15.25 3.20
N PHE A 391 -16.67 15.29 3.23
CA PHE A 391 -15.92 16.52 3.39
C PHE A 391 -14.58 16.47 2.64
N THR A 392 -13.95 17.63 2.51
CA THR A 392 -12.57 17.79 2.06
C THR A 392 -11.78 18.54 3.13
N ILE A 393 -10.46 18.38 3.13
CA ILE A 393 -9.54 19.19 3.92
C ILE A 393 -8.42 19.77 3.04
N GLY A 394 -7.94 20.95 3.40
CA GLY A 394 -6.86 21.62 2.68
C GLY A 394 -7.28 22.46 1.48
N ILE A 395 -8.58 22.63 1.20
CA ILE A 395 -9.11 23.53 0.16
C ILE A 395 -9.61 24.80 0.83
N VAL A 396 -9.10 25.96 0.41
CA VAL A 396 -9.52 27.29 0.90
C VAL A 396 -10.60 27.88 0.01
N ASP A 397 -10.37 27.92 -1.31
CA ASP A 397 -11.36 28.36 -2.30
C ASP A 397 -12.32 27.20 -2.62
N ASP A 398 -13.19 26.88 -1.66
CA ASP A 398 -14.04 25.70 -1.71
C ASP A 398 -15.39 25.98 -2.40
N VAL A 399 -15.44 25.81 -3.71
CA VAL A 399 -16.66 25.94 -4.51
C VAL A 399 -17.71 24.86 -4.22
N THR A 400 -17.32 23.78 -3.52
CA THR A 400 -18.21 22.67 -3.19
C THR A 400 -18.88 22.80 -1.83
N ASN A 401 -18.40 23.69 -0.98
CA ASN A 401 -18.78 23.87 0.42
C ASN A 401 -18.60 22.59 1.28
N LEU A 402 -17.68 21.72 0.89
CA LEU A 402 -17.37 20.48 1.60
C LEU A 402 -16.16 20.61 2.51
N SER A 403 -15.29 21.62 2.30
CA SER A 403 -14.07 21.79 3.07
C SER A 403 -14.37 22.05 4.54
N LEU A 404 -13.58 21.41 5.41
CA LEU A 404 -13.59 21.73 6.82
C LEU A 404 -12.82 23.04 7.01
N CYS A 405 -13.51 24.07 7.48
CA CYS A 405 -12.92 25.36 7.78
C CYS A 405 -11.95 25.23 8.96
N LEU A 406 -10.69 25.50 8.72
CA LEU A 406 -9.74 25.79 9.80
C LEU A 406 -10.01 27.23 10.21
N LEU A 407 -10.61 27.44 11.36
CA LEU A 407 -10.59 28.76 12.00
C LEU A 407 -9.13 29.06 12.40
N TYR A 408 -8.41 29.76 11.55
CA TYR A 408 -7.17 30.41 11.95
C TYR A 408 -7.58 31.51 12.95
N THR A 409 -7.44 31.21 14.23
CA THR A 409 -7.73 32.17 15.31
C THR A 409 -6.58 33.17 15.56
N SER A 410 -5.53 33.12 14.75
CA SER A 410 -4.51 34.18 14.77
C SER A 410 -4.63 35.02 13.49
N PRO A 411 -4.87 36.34 13.62
CA PRO A 411 -4.79 37.23 12.46
C PRO A 411 -3.40 37.12 11.81
N SER A 412 -3.37 36.99 10.50
CA SER A 412 -2.12 37.12 9.77
C SER A 412 -1.46 38.42 10.16
N PRO A 413 -0.14 38.46 10.40
CA PRO A 413 0.56 39.73 10.62
C PRO A 413 0.47 40.71 9.45
N ARG A 414 -0.28 40.40 8.41
CA ARG A 414 -0.45 41.19 7.18
C ARG A 414 -1.90 41.65 6.95
N ASP A 415 -2.82 41.35 7.85
CA ASP A 415 -4.21 41.90 7.81
C ASP A 415 -4.38 43.10 8.71
#